data_15559a06897feac2117fce5967e3e171
#
_entry.id   15559a06897feac2117fce5967e3e171
#
_cell.length_a   1.000
_cell.length_b   1.000
_cell.length_c   1.000
_cell.angle_alpha   90.00
_cell.angle_beta   90.00
_cell.angle_gamma   90.00
#
_symmetry.space_group_name_H-M   'P 1'
#
loop_
_entity.id
_entity.type
_entity.pdbx_description
1 polymer ?
#
loop_
_entity_poly.entity_id
_entity_poly.type
_entity_poly.pdbx_seq_one_letter_code
_entity_poly.pdbx_strand_id
1 'polypeptide(L)'
;GLMANNVAEKLSNASGTELSDYVVDILYKLPSTGWDVLNDYFPALESSINNTYKHIQNFNYFLGLNISDTPWSIMKVNFGDKNFLFIILALMIPVISYLTQVLSMKMMPQAENANDQMAQQMKMMNLMMPLMSFFFCFTVPVGLGIYWIFSAVVRIVQQFFINRHIENLDLEDIIRQNQEKA
;
A
#
# COMPACT_ATOMS: atom_id res chain seq x y z
N GLY A 1 27.09 2.52 9.57
CA GLY A 1 28.11 1.50 9.86
C GLY A 1 27.61 0.08 9.67
N LEU A 2 26.64 -0.38 10.46
CA LEU A 2 26.14 -1.77 10.40
C LEU A 2 25.42 -2.14 9.10
N MET A 3 24.70 -1.22 8.49
CA MET A 3 24.02 -1.48 7.20
C MET A 3 25.02 -1.62 6.03
N ALA A 4 26.09 -0.82 6.01
CA ALA A 4 27.10 -0.89 4.96
C ALA A 4 27.88 -2.20 4.98
N ASN A 5 28.19 -2.72 6.17
CA ASN A 5 28.91 -3.99 6.30
C ASN A 5 28.06 -5.19 5.85
N ASN A 6 26.77 -5.21 6.20
CA ASN A 6 25.85 -6.27 5.75
C ASN A 6 25.62 -6.25 4.23
N VAL A 7 25.61 -5.08 3.61
CA VAL A 7 25.49 -4.93 2.15
C VAL A 7 26.76 -5.39 1.45
N ALA A 8 27.93 -5.00 1.95
CA ALA A 8 29.22 -5.43 1.39
C ALA A 8 29.43 -6.93 1.48
N GLU A 9 29.07 -7.55 2.60
CA GLU A 9 29.15 -9.00 2.81
C GLU A 9 28.19 -9.75 1.87
N LYS A 10 26.96 -9.28 1.71
CA LYS A 10 25.99 -9.88 0.78
C LYS A 10 26.45 -9.76 -0.68
N LEU A 11 26.98 -8.60 -1.07
CA LEU A 11 27.51 -8.40 -2.43
C LEU A 11 28.73 -9.27 -2.72
N SER A 12 29.60 -9.51 -1.74
CA SER A 12 30.78 -10.35 -1.91
C SER A 12 30.45 -11.85 -2.05
N ASN A 13 29.33 -12.28 -1.47
CA ASN A 13 28.89 -13.68 -1.47
C ASN A 13 27.86 -14.00 -2.56
N ALA A 14 27.24 -12.97 -3.17
CA ALA A 14 26.26 -13.15 -4.22
C ALA A 14 26.92 -13.37 -5.59
N SER A 15 26.34 -14.23 -6.41
CA SER A 15 26.80 -14.48 -7.79
C SER A 15 25.63 -14.58 -8.76
N GLY A 16 25.90 -14.21 -10.03
CA GLY A 16 24.91 -14.33 -11.10
C GLY A 16 23.66 -13.45 -10.90
N THR A 17 22.48 -14.04 -11.00
CA THR A 17 21.20 -13.36 -10.88
C THR A 17 20.97 -12.74 -9.50
N GLU A 18 21.43 -13.38 -8.43
CA GLU A 18 21.31 -12.85 -7.06
C GLU A 18 22.06 -11.51 -6.90
N LEU A 19 23.23 -11.38 -7.52
CA LEU A 19 24.00 -10.14 -7.48
C LEU A 19 23.24 -9.00 -8.18
N SER A 20 22.63 -9.27 -9.34
CA SER A 20 21.86 -8.26 -10.07
C SER A 20 20.63 -7.79 -9.29
N ASP A 21 19.94 -8.72 -8.62
CA ASP A 21 18.76 -8.41 -7.80
C ASP A 21 19.14 -7.54 -6.59
N TYR A 22 20.26 -7.83 -5.91
CA TYR A 22 20.78 -6.98 -4.83
C TYR A 22 21.18 -5.59 -5.31
N VAL A 23 21.81 -5.48 -6.48
CA VAL A 23 22.18 -4.17 -7.05
C VAL A 23 20.94 -3.35 -7.36
N VAL A 24 19.91 -3.97 -7.96
CA VAL A 24 18.62 -3.32 -8.23
C VAL A 24 17.99 -2.81 -6.95
N ASP A 25 17.91 -3.63 -5.90
CA ASP A 25 17.34 -3.26 -4.61
C ASP A 25 18.07 -2.08 -3.95
N ILE A 26 19.41 -2.04 -4.07
CA ILE A 26 20.23 -0.95 -3.54
C ILE A 26 19.95 0.33 -4.32
N LEU A 27 19.92 0.27 -5.66
CA LEU A 27 19.69 1.43 -6.53
C LEU A 27 18.30 2.04 -6.30
N TYR A 28 17.27 1.21 -6.09
CA TYR A 28 15.92 1.69 -5.77
C TYR A 28 15.84 2.44 -4.44
N LYS A 29 16.67 2.10 -3.48
CA LYS A 29 16.70 2.72 -2.14
C LYS A 29 17.78 3.79 -1.97
N LEU A 30 18.57 4.04 -3.03
CA LEU A 30 19.68 4.97 -2.97
C LEU A 30 19.16 6.41 -2.90
N PRO A 31 19.58 7.23 -1.91
CA PRO A 31 19.23 8.63 -1.86
C PRO A 31 19.90 9.41 -3.02
N SER A 32 19.38 10.60 -3.34
CA SER A 32 19.91 11.44 -4.43
C SER A 32 21.42 11.66 -4.32
N THR A 33 21.92 11.94 -3.12
CA THR A 33 23.35 12.08 -2.85
C THR A 33 24.17 10.84 -3.16
N GLY A 34 23.58 9.66 -3.08
CA GLY A 34 24.24 8.41 -3.43
C GLY A 34 24.43 8.25 -4.94
N TRP A 35 23.53 8.80 -5.75
CA TRP A 35 23.66 8.83 -7.20
C TRP A 35 24.78 9.79 -7.66
N ASP A 36 24.97 10.91 -6.96
CA ASP A 36 26.09 11.82 -7.20
C ASP A 36 27.44 11.11 -6.94
N VAL A 37 27.51 10.36 -5.83
CA VAL A 37 28.69 9.56 -5.48
C VAL A 37 28.98 8.49 -6.55
N LEU A 38 27.93 7.83 -7.09
CA LEU A 38 28.12 6.86 -8.18
C LEU A 38 28.68 7.50 -9.45
N ASN A 39 28.23 8.70 -9.81
CA ASN A 39 28.76 9.45 -10.94
C ASN A 39 30.22 9.82 -10.75
N ASP A 40 30.63 10.22 -9.54
CA ASP A 40 31.99 10.54 -9.19
C ASP A 40 32.94 9.33 -9.29
N TYR A 41 32.45 8.15 -8.83
CA TYR A 41 33.25 6.92 -8.89
C TYR A 41 33.32 6.27 -10.28
N PHE A 42 32.29 6.46 -11.09
CA PHE A 42 32.17 5.83 -12.42
C PHE A 42 31.85 6.83 -13.53
N PRO A 43 32.73 7.80 -13.81
CA PRO A 43 32.47 8.84 -14.79
C PRO A 43 32.23 8.30 -16.21
N ALA A 44 32.80 7.13 -16.54
CA ALA A 44 32.57 6.47 -17.83
C ALA A 44 31.12 5.97 -18.01
N LEU A 45 30.37 5.80 -16.92
CA LEU A 45 28.99 5.35 -16.91
C LEU A 45 27.97 6.45 -16.56
N GLU A 46 28.42 7.70 -16.49
CA GLU A 46 27.57 8.83 -16.05
C GLU A 46 26.25 8.91 -16.82
N SER A 47 26.28 8.78 -18.14
CA SER A 47 25.05 8.81 -18.96
C SER A 47 24.08 7.68 -18.61
N SER A 48 24.58 6.47 -18.36
CA SER A 48 23.77 5.31 -17.98
C SER A 48 23.22 5.45 -16.56
N ILE A 49 24.03 5.93 -15.63
CA ILE A 49 23.65 6.19 -14.24
C ILE A 49 22.54 7.24 -14.19
N ASN A 50 22.72 8.37 -14.87
CA ASN A 50 21.73 9.44 -14.91
C ASN A 50 20.42 9.02 -15.60
N ASN A 51 20.50 8.20 -16.65
CA ASN A 51 19.31 7.66 -17.31
C ASN A 51 18.55 6.70 -16.38
N THR A 52 19.25 5.81 -15.70
CA THR A 52 18.67 4.88 -14.71
C THR A 52 18.02 5.66 -13.57
N TYR A 53 18.68 6.67 -13.03
CA TYR A 53 18.15 7.53 -11.99
C TYR A 53 16.84 8.21 -12.42
N LYS A 54 16.80 8.78 -13.62
CA LYS A 54 15.57 9.38 -14.18
C LYS A 54 14.44 8.37 -14.33
N HIS A 55 14.75 7.16 -14.81
CA HIS A 55 13.76 6.11 -14.91
C HIS A 55 13.19 5.72 -13.55
N ILE A 56 14.05 5.48 -12.57
CA ILE A 56 13.63 5.17 -11.20
C ILE A 56 12.78 6.29 -10.62
N GLN A 57 13.17 7.55 -10.81
CA GLN A 57 12.38 8.70 -10.36
C GLN A 57 10.98 8.73 -10.98
N ASN A 58 10.87 8.49 -12.27
CA ASN A 58 9.58 8.51 -12.97
C ASN A 58 8.62 7.41 -12.47
N PHE A 59 9.13 6.24 -12.07
CA PHE A 59 8.30 5.13 -11.59
C PHE A 59 8.06 5.17 -10.07
N ASN A 60 9.01 5.68 -9.31
CA ASN A 60 8.94 5.64 -7.85
C ASN A 60 8.27 6.86 -7.22
N TYR A 61 7.98 7.91 -7.99
CA TYR A 61 7.37 9.10 -7.42
C TYR A 61 5.90 9.23 -7.83
N PHE A 62 5.03 9.22 -6.83
CA PHE A 62 3.60 9.49 -6.98
C PHE A 62 3.22 10.68 -6.09
N LEU A 63 2.69 11.74 -6.70
CA LEU A 63 2.37 13.01 -6.01
C LEU A 63 3.56 13.62 -5.24
N GLY A 64 4.78 13.39 -5.72
CA GLY A 64 5.99 13.86 -5.08
C GLY A 64 6.51 13.00 -3.92
N LEU A 65 5.78 11.93 -3.57
CA LEU A 65 6.22 10.93 -2.59
C LEU A 65 6.89 9.75 -3.28
N ASN A 66 8.00 9.28 -2.72
CA ASN A 66 8.60 8.03 -3.15
C ASN A 66 7.73 6.87 -2.66
N ILE A 67 7.15 6.11 -3.59
CA ILE A 67 6.25 4.99 -3.29
C ILE A 67 6.94 3.80 -2.63
N SER A 68 8.27 3.73 -2.71
CA SER A 68 9.08 2.70 -2.05
C SER A 68 9.33 3.00 -0.56
N ASP A 69 9.20 4.26 -0.15
CA ASP A 69 9.36 4.68 1.22
C ASP A 69 8.11 4.40 2.05
N THR A 70 8.29 4.27 3.36
CA THR A 70 7.15 4.14 4.29
C THR A 70 6.66 5.52 4.71
N PRO A 71 5.34 5.73 4.94
CA PRO A 71 4.83 6.99 5.47
C PRO A 71 5.56 7.43 6.74
N TRP A 72 5.94 6.48 7.60
CA TRP A 72 6.70 6.77 8.81
C TRP A 72 8.09 7.35 8.53
N SER A 73 8.83 6.80 7.53
CA SER A 73 10.16 7.31 7.16
C SER A 73 10.08 8.70 6.54
N ILE A 74 9.08 8.91 5.66
CA ILE A 74 8.82 10.22 5.03
C ILE A 74 8.53 11.28 6.12
N MET A 75 7.69 10.95 7.08
CA MET A 75 7.37 11.87 8.18
C MET A 75 8.61 12.22 9.02
N LYS A 76 9.44 11.23 9.37
CA LYS A 76 10.67 11.46 10.15
C LYS A 76 11.65 12.38 9.44
N VAL A 77 11.93 12.14 8.17
CA VAL A 77 12.87 12.94 7.38
C VAL A 77 12.34 14.37 7.22
N ASN A 78 11.09 14.53 6.80
CA ASN A 78 10.52 15.85 6.52
C ASN A 78 10.20 16.66 7.80
N PHE A 79 10.09 16.00 8.95
CA PHE A 79 9.95 16.69 10.24
C PHE A 79 11.24 17.46 10.59
N GLY A 80 12.41 16.87 10.31
CA GLY A 80 13.71 17.55 10.45
C GLY A 80 13.85 18.76 9.50
N ASP A 81 13.38 18.62 8.27
CA ASP A 81 13.48 19.63 7.20
C ASP A 81 12.33 20.65 7.23
N LYS A 82 11.40 20.56 8.18
CA LYS A 82 10.19 21.41 8.31
C LYS A 82 9.30 21.43 7.05
N ASN A 83 9.33 20.38 6.24
CA ASN A 83 8.50 20.21 5.04
C ASN A 83 7.13 19.62 5.40
N PHE A 84 6.27 20.41 6.01
CA PHE A 84 4.94 19.97 6.49
C PHE A 84 4.04 19.42 5.38
N LEU A 85 4.21 19.87 4.13
CA LEU A 85 3.41 19.36 3.01
C LEU A 85 3.59 17.84 2.80
N PHE A 86 4.84 17.36 2.81
CA PHE A 86 5.13 15.93 2.64
C PHE A 86 4.67 15.10 3.84
N ILE A 87 4.71 15.68 5.05
CA ILE A 87 4.16 15.03 6.25
C ILE A 87 2.65 14.84 6.11
N ILE A 88 1.93 15.87 5.66
CA ILE A 88 0.48 15.79 5.43
C ILE A 88 0.16 14.76 4.34
N LEU A 89 0.87 14.78 3.22
CA LEU A 89 0.68 13.83 2.12
C LEU A 89 0.93 12.38 2.57
N ALA A 90 2.00 12.16 3.33
CA ALA A 90 2.31 10.83 3.88
C ALA A 90 1.23 10.35 4.87
N LEU A 91 0.69 11.26 5.71
CA LEU A 91 -0.37 10.96 6.66
C LEU A 91 -1.73 10.68 5.97
N MET A 92 -1.99 11.34 4.85
CA MET A 92 -3.22 11.11 4.09
C MET A 92 -3.39 9.65 3.65
N ILE A 93 -2.30 8.95 3.33
CA ILE A 93 -2.35 7.56 2.84
C ILE A 93 -2.97 6.61 3.88
N PRO A 94 -2.46 6.49 5.13
CA PRO A 94 -3.10 5.66 6.14
C PRO A 94 -4.51 6.12 6.51
N VAL A 95 -4.78 7.43 6.53
CA VAL A 95 -6.12 7.97 6.82
C VAL A 95 -7.12 7.59 5.73
N ILE A 96 -6.79 7.77 4.45
CA ILE A 96 -7.67 7.41 3.33
C ILE A 96 -7.86 5.89 3.28
N SER A 97 -6.81 5.11 3.52
CA SER A 97 -6.88 3.65 3.61
C SER A 97 -7.86 3.21 4.70
N TYR A 98 -7.78 3.81 5.88
CA TYR A 98 -8.71 3.55 6.97
C TYR A 98 -10.16 3.89 6.59
N LEU A 99 -10.40 5.10 6.06
CA LEU A 99 -11.74 5.56 5.70
C LEU A 99 -12.36 4.69 4.62
N THR A 100 -11.62 4.32 3.59
CA THR A 100 -12.11 3.46 2.51
C THR A 100 -12.42 2.05 3.01
N GLN A 101 -11.65 1.52 3.94
CA GLN A 101 -11.92 0.22 4.54
C GLN A 101 -13.17 0.24 5.43
N VAL A 102 -13.32 1.25 6.28
CA VAL A 102 -14.53 1.42 7.11
C VAL A 102 -15.78 1.55 6.22
N LEU A 103 -15.69 2.32 5.13
CA LEU A 103 -16.80 2.47 4.18
C LEU A 103 -17.12 1.14 3.50
N SER A 104 -16.13 0.41 3.03
CA SER A 104 -16.28 -0.91 2.42
C SER A 104 -16.99 -1.89 3.36
N MET A 105 -16.62 -1.90 4.64
CA MET A 105 -17.23 -2.78 5.64
C MET A 105 -18.69 -2.41 5.96
N LYS A 106 -19.01 -1.11 6.02
CA LYS A 106 -20.37 -0.65 6.25
C LYS A 106 -21.33 -1.01 5.11
N MET A 107 -20.81 -1.17 3.89
CA MET A 107 -21.63 -1.55 2.74
C MET A 107 -21.86 -3.06 2.63
N MET A 108 -21.08 -3.88 3.36
CA MET A 108 -21.29 -5.33 3.41
C MET A 108 -22.58 -5.67 4.18
N PRO A 109 -23.43 -6.56 3.62
CA PRO A 109 -24.61 -7.05 4.33
C PRO A 109 -24.17 -7.72 5.64
N GLN A 110 -24.75 -7.30 6.74
CA GLN A 110 -24.54 -7.94 8.03
C GLN A 110 -25.56 -9.08 8.16
N ALA A 111 -25.12 -10.27 8.59
CA ALA A 111 -26.03 -11.39 8.82
C ALA A 111 -26.96 -11.06 10.02
N GLU A 112 -28.21 -10.72 9.72
CA GLU A 112 -29.24 -10.40 10.73
C GLU A 112 -29.57 -11.55 11.65
N ASN A 113 -29.29 -12.81 11.25
CA ASN A 113 -29.60 -14.04 11.97
C ASN A 113 -28.41 -14.65 12.72
N ALA A 114 -27.33 -13.92 12.94
CA ALA A 114 -26.20 -14.40 13.73
C ALA A 114 -26.60 -14.41 15.23
N ASN A 115 -26.34 -15.55 15.93
CA ASN A 115 -26.43 -15.60 17.40
C ASN A 115 -25.68 -14.39 18.00
N ASP A 116 -26.21 -13.85 19.12
CA ASP A 116 -25.64 -12.64 19.77
C ASP A 116 -24.12 -12.69 19.96
N GLN A 117 -23.56 -13.87 20.22
CA GLN A 117 -22.15 -14.11 20.40
C GLN A 117 -21.36 -13.95 19.07
N MET A 118 -21.91 -14.43 17.97
CA MET A 118 -21.33 -14.33 16.63
C MET A 118 -21.43 -12.89 16.10
N ALA A 119 -22.54 -12.22 16.34
CA ALA A 119 -22.73 -10.81 16.00
C ALA A 119 -21.74 -9.89 16.74
N GLN A 120 -21.45 -10.17 18.02
CA GLN A 120 -20.49 -9.44 18.81
C GLN A 120 -19.05 -9.67 18.32
N GLN A 121 -18.71 -10.91 17.94
CA GLN A 121 -17.40 -11.23 17.35
C GLN A 121 -17.20 -10.54 16.00
N MET A 122 -18.23 -10.52 15.14
CA MET A 122 -18.17 -9.80 13.86
C MET A 122 -18.02 -8.28 14.06
N LYS A 123 -18.70 -7.69 15.04
CA LYS A 123 -18.53 -6.26 15.37
C LYS A 123 -17.11 -5.95 15.81
N MET A 124 -16.51 -6.79 16.67
CA MET A 124 -15.11 -6.62 17.07
C MET A 124 -14.16 -6.75 15.88
N MET A 125 -14.35 -7.73 15.02
CA MET A 125 -13.53 -7.95 13.83
C MET A 125 -13.64 -6.77 12.85
N ASN A 126 -14.86 -6.25 12.65
CA ASN A 126 -15.12 -5.09 11.81
C ASN A 126 -14.49 -3.78 12.34
N LEU A 127 -14.29 -3.67 13.65
CA LEU A 127 -13.60 -2.54 14.26
C LEU A 127 -12.07 -2.71 14.24
N MET A 128 -11.60 -3.91 14.56
CA MET A 128 -10.17 -4.19 14.70
C MET A 128 -9.44 -4.21 13.34
N MET A 129 -10.07 -4.72 12.29
CA MET A 129 -9.46 -4.85 10.97
C MET A 129 -9.04 -3.51 10.34
N PRO A 130 -9.92 -2.47 10.26
CA PRO A 130 -9.51 -1.16 9.77
C PRO A 130 -8.46 -0.49 10.65
N LEU A 131 -8.57 -0.65 11.96
CA LEU A 131 -7.62 -0.07 12.91
C LEU A 131 -6.23 -0.69 12.73
N MET A 132 -6.15 -2.00 12.61
CA MET A 132 -4.90 -2.72 12.36
C MET A 132 -4.28 -2.31 11.03
N SER A 133 -5.08 -2.19 9.97
CA SER A 133 -4.63 -1.71 8.66
C SER A 133 -4.10 -0.27 8.71
N PHE A 134 -4.72 0.60 9.51
CA PHE A 134 -4.23 1.97 9.73
C PHE A 134 -2.81 1.97 10.27
N PHE A 135 -2.53 1.20 11.34
CA PHE A 135 -1.18 1.11 11.91
C PHE A 135 -0.19 0.45 10.96
N PHE A 136 -0.59 -0.63 10.29
CA PHE A 136 0.26 -1.29 9.30
C PHE A 136 0.65 -0.35 8.16
N CYS A 137 -0.25 0.53 7.73
CA CYS A 137 -0.02 1.45 6.63
C CYS A 137 1.15 2.42 6.89
N PHE A 138 1.50 2.68 8.16
CA PHE A 138 2.68 3.48 8.50
C PHE A 138 4.01 2.76 8.27
N THR A 139 4.01 1.43 8.33
CA THR A 139 5.22 0.59 8.28
C THR A 139 5.47 -0.04 6.91
N VAL A 140 4.47 -0.07 6.06
CA VAL A 140 4.58 -0.60 4.70
C VAL A 140 4.91 0.51 3.69
N PRO A 141 5.51 0.18 2.53
CA PRO A 141 5.73 1.15 1.47
C PRO A 141 4.44 1.86 1.02
N VAL A 142 4.55 3.16 0.72
CA VAL A 142 3.45 4.01 0.23
C VAL A 142 2.70 3.36 -0.93
N GLY A 143 3.42 2.71 -1.86
CA GLY A 143 2.82 2.02 -3.00
C GLY A 143 1.83 0.92 -2.59
N LEU A 144 2.12 0.18 -1.52
CA LEU A 144 1.22 -0.84 -1.00
C LEU A 144 -0.02 -0.20 -0.33
N GLY A 145 0.16 0.92 0.37
CA GLY A 145 -0.96 1.69 0.92
C GLY A 145 -1.90 2.20 -0.18
N ILE A 146 -1.35 2.72 -1.27
CA ILE A 146 -2.12 3.15 -2.46
C ILE A 146 -2.88 1.95 -3.06
N TYR A 147 -2.22 0.80 -3.22
CA TYR A 147 -2.88 -0.42 -3.70
C TYR A 147 -4.07 -0.83 -2.82
N TRP A 148 -3.95 -0.75 -1.50
CA TRP A 148 -5.05 -1.06 -0.59
C TRP A 148 -6.22 -0.09 -0.73
N ILE A 149 -5.94 1.21 -0.93
CA ILE A 149 -6.97 2.22 -1.19
C ILE A 149 -7.73 1.88 -2.49
N PHE A 150 -7.03 1.63 -3.59
CA PHE A 150 -7.66 1.26 -4.86
C PHE A 150 -8.48 -0.04 -4.74
N SER A 151 -7.95 -1.06 -4.08
CA SER A 151 -8.66 -2.32 -3.85
C SER A 151 -9.93 -2.13 -3.02
N ALA A 152 -9.91 -1.24 -2.03
CA ALA A 152 -11.08 -0.90 -1.24
C ALA A 152 -12.12 -0.13 -2.07
N VAL A 153 -11.68 0.83 -2.89
CA VAL A 153 -12.58 1.58 -3.79
C VAL A 153 -13.28 0.65 -4.78
N VAL A 154 -12.53 -0.28 -5.40
CA VAL A 154 -13.14 -1.28 -6.32
C VAL A 154 -14.20 -2.10 -5.59
N ARG A 155 -13.92 -2.57 -4.36
CA ARG A 155 -14.90 -3.31 -3.55
C ARG A 155 -16.13 -2.48 -3.21
N ILE A 156 -15.96 -1.20 -2.88
CA ILE A 156 -17.07 -0.27 -2.62
C ILE A 156 -17.98 -0.15 -3.84
N VAL A 157 -17.39 0.05 -5.02
CA VAL A 157 -18.12 0.16 -6.28
C VAL A 157 -18.87 -1.15 -6.59
N GLN A 158 -18.18 -2.30 -6.48
CA GLN A 158 -18.82 -3.61 -6.67
C GLN A 158 -19.99 -3.81 -5.69
N GLN A 159 -19.78 -3.53 -4.41
CA GLN A 159 -20.80 -3.70 -3.38
C GLN A 159 -22.00 -2.78 -3.61
N PHE A 160 -21.76 -1.56 -4.08
CA PHE A 160 -22.83 -0.64 -4.43
C PHE A 160 -23.76 -1.21 -5.53
N PHE A 161 -23.17 -1.78 -6.59
CA PHE A 161 -23.96 -2.40 -7.66
C PHE A 161 -24.68 -3.66 -7.19
N ILE A 162 -24.04 -4.49 -6.36
CA ILE A 162 -24.64 -5.71 -5.81
C ILE A 162 -25.82 -5.34 -4.91
N ASN A 163 -25.66 -4.41 -3.98
CA ASN A 163 -26.73 -3.97 -3.08
C ASN A 163 -27.91 -3.42 -3.87
N ARG A 164 -27.66 -2.56 -4.86
CA ARG A 164 -28.72 -2.02 -5.73
C ARG A 164 -29.43 -3.11 -6.54
N HIS A 165 -28.71 -4.14 -6.97
CA HIS A 165 -29.31 -5.26 -7.68
C HIS A 165 -30.19 -6.10 -6.75
N ILE A 166 -29.72 -6.37 -5.54
CA ILE A 166 -30.49 -7.14 -4.53
C ILE A 166 -31.75 -6.38 -4.09
N GLU A 167 -31.67 -5.06 -3.89
CA GLU A 167 -32.83 -4.23 -3.54
C GLU A 167 -33.92 -4.25 -4.61
N ASN A 168 -33.54 -4.44 -5.88
CA ASN A 168 -34.49 -4.52 -7.00
C ASN A 168 -35.04 -5.96 -7.25
N LEU A 169 -34.52 -6.96 -6.51
CA LEU A 169 -35.00 -8.34 -6.59
C LEU A 169 -36.13 -8.53 -5.59
N ASP A 170 -37.30 -8.95 -6.08
CA ASP A 170 -38.38 -9.40 -5.22
C ASP A 170 -38.03 -10.79 -4.65
N LEU A 171 -37.51 -10.78 -3.42
CA LEU A 171 -37.06 -11.99 -2.74
C LEU A 171 -38.21 -12.98 -2.52
N GLU A 172 -39.46 -12.49 -2.32
CA GLU A 172 -40.63 -13.33 -2.15
C GLU A 172 -40.92 -14.11 -3.43
N ASP A 173 -40.85 -13.49 -4.60
CA ASP A 173 -41.04 -14.15 -5.88
C ASP A 173 -39.94 -15.21 -6.16
N ILE A 174 -38.70 -14.94 -5.80
CA ILE A 174 -37.59 -15.90 -5.97
C ILE A 174 -37.78 -17.11 -5.04
N ILE A 175 -38.17 -16.88 -3.79
CA ILE A 175 -38.45 -17.98 -2.82
C ILE A 175 -39.60 -18.82 -3.32
N ARG A 176 -40.68 -18.20 -3.82
CA ARG A 176 -41.86 -18.92 -4.35
C ARG A 176 -41.47 -19.76 -5.59
N GLN A 177 -40.73 -19.23 -6.53
CA GLN A 177 -40.26 -19.96 -7.72
C GLN A 177 -39.35 -21.14 -7.38
N ASN A 178 -38.54 -21.02 -6.32
CA ASN A 178 -37.65 -22.12 -5.89
C ASN A 178 -38.44 -23.20 -5.13
N GLN A 179 -39.50 -22.82 -4.38
CA GLN A 179 -40.38 -23.79 -3.73
C GLN A 179 -41.26 -24.58 -4.72
N GLU A 180 -41.64 -23.93 -5.85
CA GLU A 180 -42.38 -24.60 -6.92
C GLU A 180 -41.56 -25.59 -7.74
N LYS A 181 -40.24 -25.46 -7.71
CA LYS A 181 -39.28 -26.32 -8.43
C LYS A 181 -38.71 -27.47 -7.61
N ALA A 182 -38.93 -27.50 -6.29
CA ALA A 182 -38.49 -28.53 -5.36
C ALA A 182 -39.57 -29.58 -5.12
#